data_28e36eea5c4e61b1b10ca75e990d1f4f
#
_entry.id   28e36eea5c4e61b1b10ca75e990d1f4f
#
_cell.length_a   1.000
_cell.length_b   1.000
_cell.length_c   1.000
_cell.angle_alpha   90.00
_cell.angle_beta   90.00
_cell.angle_gamma   90.00
#
_symmetry.space_group_name_H-M   'P 1'
#
loop_
_entity.id
_entity.type
_entity.pdbx_description
1 polymer ?
#
loop_
_entity_poly.entity_id
_entity_poly.type
_entity_poly.pdbx_seq_one_letter_code
_entity_poly.pdbx_strand_id
1 'polypeptide(L)'
;MIDYKARIISGDVTTGALQEKSLEIFKYFQKICKENNLRYWVGGGTLIGAMRHQGFIPWDDDIDVFMPRPDYEKFYSIWNQVGDLEHYTLCRTTKEKNIHQTDMQLVDLTTTFINRHSVGEDICHGVSVDIMPFEGCPENPIARGMQIYHSILYSIFNVQRLPDHQGGLLRFATSIVLNAVKDPAKRYKIWSRHEKKMAKYDFDSAKTVKETITSFRALFYPHPRSSFETMEVPFEDILVPIPVGYDAYLRRIFGDYMQLPPEEGRVAKHDVVYANLNEPFAQYKGIHYCVKK
;
A
#
# COMPACT_ATOMS: atom_id res chain seq x y z
N MET A 1 23.75 1.41 -20.99
CA MET A 1 22.81 0.87 -19.98
C MET A 1 22.08 2.07 -19.42
N ILE A 2 20.73 2.04 -19.37
CA ILE A 2 19.93 3.17 -18.85
C ILE A 2 20.14 3.23 -17.33
N ASP A 3 20.52 4.41 -16.85
CA ASP A 3 20.58 4.69 -15.42
C ASP A 3 19.19 5.14 -14.94
N TYR A 4 18.40 4.21 -14.47
CA TYR A 4 17.06 4.49 -13.96
C TYR A 4 17.08 5.30 -12.65
N LYS A 5 18.12 5.16 -11.82
CA LYS A 5 18.24 5.90 -10.56
C LYS A 5 18.47 7.40 -10.80
N ALA A 6 19.11 7.77 -11.91
CA ALA A 6 19.31 9.18 -12.32
C ALA A 6 18.08 9.81 -13.00
N ARG A 7 17.00 9.04 -13.24
CA ARG A 7 15.80 9.56 -13.88
C ARG A 7 15.09 10.57 -12.99
N ILE A 8 14.82 11.75 -13.51
CA ILE A 8 14.10 12.82 -12.80
C ILE A 8 12.61 12.45 -12.72
N ILE A 9 12.06 12.52 -11.50
CA ILE A 9 10.63 12.34 -11.20
C ILE A 9 9.92 13.71 -11.24
N SER A 10 10.46 14.70 -10.50
CA SER A 10 9.92 16.06 -10.44
C SER A 10 10.98 17.02 -9.93
N GLY A 11 11.14 18.17 -10.59
CA GLY A 11 12.17 19.14 -10.22
C GLY A 11 13.57 18.54 -10.26
N ASP A 12 14.26 18.51 -9.13
CA ASP A 12 15.58 17.90 -8.91
C ASP A 12 15.51 16.51 -8.26
N VAL A 13 14.32 16.03 -7.94
CA VAL A 13 14.11 14.71 -7.32
C VAL A 13 14.27 13.60 -8.36
N THR A 14 15.27 12.75 -8.15
CA THR A 14 15.51 11.56 -8.98
C THR A 14 14.88 10.31 -8.36
N THR A 15 14.72 9.26 -9.16
CA THR A 15 14.26 7.95 -8.65
C THR A 15 15.17 7.43 -7.53
N GLY A 16 16.49 7.56 -7.68
CA GLY A 16 17.45 7.12 -6.65
C GLY A 16 17.30 7.90 -5.34
N ALA A 17 17.17 9.23 -5.39
CA ALA A 17 16.97 10.04 -4.20
C ALA A 17 15.65 9.69 -3.48
N LEU A 18 14.58 9.41 -4.24
CA LEU A 18 13.32 8.97 -3.67
C LEU A 18 13.44 7.58 -3.02
N GLN A 19 14.15 6.63 -3.67
CA GLN A 19 14.41 5.31 -3.11
C GLN A 19 15.20 5.39 -1.80
N GLU A 20 16.22 6.25 -1.72
CA GLU A 20 16.99 6.50 -0.49
C GLU A 20 16.09 7.04 0.63
N LYS A 21 15.23 8.01 0.32
CA LYS A 21 14.25 8.55 1.29
C LYS A 21 13.23 7.50 1.75
N SER A 22 12.69 6.72 0.82
CA SER A 22 11.77 5.62 1.17
C SER A 22 12.45 4.56 2.04
N LEU A 23 13.74 4.26 1.78
CA LEU A 23 14.52 3.33 2.61
C LEU A 23 14.76 3.87 4.03
N GLU A 24 14.97 5.18 4.22
CA GLU A 24 15.07 5.80 5.55
C GLU A 24 13.78 5.61 6.34
N ILE A 25 12.62 5.90 5.74
CA ILE A 25 11.31 5.71 6.36
C ILE A 25 11.09 4.23 6.70
N PHE A 26 11.49 3.34 5.80
CA PHE A 26 11.34 1.90 6.01
C PHE A 26 12.25 1.38 7.13
N LYS A 27 13.49 1.85 7.25
CA LYS A 27 14.37 1.54 8.39
C LYS A 27 13.74 1.97 9.72
N TYR A 28 13.10 3.13 9.74
CA TYR A 28 12.34 3.59 10.90
C TYR A 28 11.15 2.68 11.21
N PHE A 29 10.36 2.29 10.19
CA PHE A 29 9.28 1.31 10.33
C PHE A 29 9.79 -0.01 10.92
N GLN A 30 10.90 -0.56 10.38
CA GLN A 30 11.52 -1.80 10.89
C GLN A 30 11.88 -1.70 12.37
N LYS A 31 12.48 -0.57 12.78
CA LYS A 31 12.82 -0.32 14.18
C LYS A 31 11.58 -0.43 15.08
N ILE A 32 10.51 0.29 14.74
CA ILE A 32 9.26 0.24 15.53
C ILE A 32 8.68 -1.18 15.56
N CYS A 33 8.64 -1.89 14.44
CA CYS A 33 8.14 -3.26 14.38
C CYS A 33 8.95 -4.20 15.29
N LYS A 34 10.27 -4.11 15.23
CA LYS A 34 11.17 -4.92 16.07
C LYS A 34 10.99 -4.66 17.57
N GLU A 35 10.95 -3.38 17.96
CA GLU A 35 10.79 -2.98 19.37
C GLU A 35 9.42 -3.38 19.96
N ASN A 36 8.39 -3.55 19.12
CA ASN A 36 7.03 -3.86 19.55
C ASN A 36 6.57 -5.28 19.19
N ASN A 37 7.48 -6.14 18.71
CA ASN A 37 7.21 -7.52 18.28
C ASN A 37 6.04 -7.58 17.28
N LEU A 38 6.13 -6.80 16.19
CA LEU A 38 5.16 -6.77 15.10
C LEU A 38 5.72 -7.53 13.89
N ARG A 39 4.92 -8.44 13.35
CA ARG A 39 5.26 -9.20 12.14
C ARG A 39 4.91 -8.40 10.89
N TYR A 40 5.78 -8.47 9.91
CA TYR A 40 5.53 -7.95 8.58
C TYR A 40 6.41 -8.66 7.55
N TRP A 41 6.12 -8.49 6.28
CA TRP A 41 6.93 -8.92 5.15
C TRP A 41 6.93 -7.82 4.11
N VAL A 42 8.02 -7.65 3.37
CA VAL A 42 7.98 -6.83 2.17
C VAL A 42 7.09 -7.51 1.12
N GLY A 43 6.31 -6.72 0.39
CA GLY A 43 5.31 -7.18 -0.56
C GLY A 43 5.53 -6.64 -1.97
N GLY A 44 4.61 -6.95 -2.87
CA GLY A 44 4.48 -6.32 -4.18
C GLY A 44 5.79 -6.19 -4.97
N GLY A 45 6.03 -4.97 -5.44
CA GLY A 45 7.26 -4.58 -6.15
C GLY A 45 8.50 -4.72 -5.28
N THR A 46 8.41 -4.38 -3.99
CA THR A 46 9.52 -4.47 -3.03
C THR A 46 10.01 -5.91 -2.85
N LEU A 47 9.10 -6.91 -2.78
CA LEU A 47 9.48 -8.32 -2.71
C LEU A 47 10.13 -8.80 -4.01
N ILE A 48 9.64 -8.38 -5.18
CA ILE A 48 10.29 -8.67 -6.47
C ILE A 48 11.69 -8.04 -6.50
N GLY A 49 11.82 -6.82 -6.03
CA GLY A 49 13.09 -6.11 -5.90
C GLY A 49 14.09 -6.86 -5.04
N ALA A 50 13.68 -7.27 -3.83
CA ALA A 50 14.51 -8.06 -2.92
C ALA A 50 15.04 -9.34 -3.59
N MET A 51 14.19 -10.08 -4.30
CA MET A 51 14.57 -11.36 -4.91
C MET A 51 15.35 -11.23 -6.20
N ARG A 52 15.05 -10.22 -7.01
CA ARG A 52 15.65 -10.08 -8.36
C ARG A 52 16.86 -9.15 -8.39
N HIS A 53 16.86 -8.12 -7.53
CA HIS A 53 17.85 -7.05 -7.54
C HIS A 53 18.64 -6.93 -6.24
N GLN A 54 18.23 -7.62 -5.16
CA GLN A 54 18.75 -7.45 -3.79
C GLN A 54 18.60 -5.99 -3.30
N GLY A 55 17.55 -5.32 -3.74
CA GLY A 55 17.26 -3.92 -3.50
C GLY A 55 16.01 -3.50 -4.26
N PHE A 56 15.86 -2.21 -4.50
CA PHE A 56 14.76 -1.71 -5.32
C PHE A 56 14.80 -2.28 -6.75
N ILE A 57 13.63 -2.46 -7.34
CA ILE A 57 13.53 -2.48 -8.80
C ILE A 57 14.03 -1.10 -9.28
N PRO A 58 14.99 -1.01 -10.25
CA PRO A 58 15.68 0.25 -10.54
C PRO A 58 14.81 1.44 -10.94
N TRP A 59 13.58 1.20 -11.39
CA TRP A 59 12.60 2.21 -11.80
C TRP A 59 11.39 2.30 -10.88
N ASP A 60 11.39 1.61 -9.74
CA ASP A 60 10.31 1.65 -8.74
C ASP A 60 10.49 2.85 -7.80
N ASP A 61 9.40 3.34 -7.25
CA ASP A 61 9.35 4.59 -6.50
C ASP A 61 8.66 4.47 -5.13
N ASP A 62 8.37 3.23 -4.68
CA ASP A 62 7.65 2.94 -3.44
C ASP A 62 8.23 1.75 -2.66
N ILE A 63 7.79 1.59 -1.42
CA ILE A 63 8.01 0.40 -0.59
C ILE A 63 6.66 -0.09 -0.08
N ASP A 64 6.36 -1.35 -0.43
CA ASP A 64 5.17 -2.07 0.01
C ASP A 64 5.50 -3.06 1.13
N VAL A 65 4.70 -3.09 2.18
CA VAL A 65 4.77 -4.10 3.24
C VAL A 65 3.42 -4.72 3.52
N PHE A 66 3.43 -5.99 3.88
CA PHE A 66 2.26 -6.73 4.37
C PHE A 66 2.39 -7.01 5.85
N MET A 67 1.31 -6.82 6.59
CA MET A 67 1.23 -7.19 7.99
C MET A 67 0.04 -8.14 8.22
N PRO A 68 0.18 -9.20 9.06
CA PRO A 68 -0.99 -9.90 9.57
C PRO A 68 -1.98 -8.89 10.17
N ARG A 69 -3.30 -9.06 9.93
CA ARG A 69 -4.30 -8.11 10.44
C ARG A 69 -4.15 -7.77 11.94
N PRO A 70 -3.88 -8.71 12.85
CA PRO A 70 -3.67 -8.37 14.27
C PRO A 70 -2.48 -7.42 14.50
N ASP A 71 -1.36 -7.64 13.77
CA ASP A 71 -0.18 -6.79 13.86
C ASP A 71 -0.42 -5.41 13.24
N TYR A 72 -1.14 -5.34 12.11
CA TYR A 72 -1.57 -4.11 11.46
C TYR A 72 -2.43 -3.22 12.38
N GLU A 73 -3.43 -3.79 13.05
CA GLU A 73 -4.28 -3.05 14.00
C GLU A 73 -3.49 -2.64 15.25
N LYS A 74 -2.60 -3.52 15.74
CA LYS A 74 -1.73 -3.21 16.87
C LYS A 74 -0.79 -2.05 16.53
N PHE A 75 -0.15 -2.06 15.34
CA PHE A 75 0.74 -0.98 14.90
C PHE A 75 0.01 0.37 14.91
N TYR A 76 -1.19 0.43 14.34
CA TYR A 76 -2.00 1.65 14.35
C TYR A 76 -2.37 2.09 15.78
N SER A 77 -2.75 1.16 16.65
CA SER A 77 -3.21 1.48 18.01
C SER A 77 -2.12 2.01 18.94
N ILE A 78 -0.86 1.56 18.76
CA ILE A 78 0.26 1.98 19.60
C ILE A 78 1.00 3.20 19.06
N TRP A 79 0.73 3.62 17.81
CA TRP A 79 1.49 4.64 17.09
C TRP A 79 1.72 5.92 17.89
N ASN A 80 0.68 6.47 18.52
CA ASN A 80 0.78 7.70 19.30
C ASN A 80 1.67 7.58 20.55
N GLN A 81 2.09 6.37 20.93
CA GLN A 81 2.95 6.10 22.09
C GLN A 81 4.39 5.84 21.67
N VAL A 82 4.60 5.26 20.50
CA VAL A 82 5.90 4.77 20.05
C VAL A 82 6.47 5.54 18.86
N GLY A 83 5.62 6.25 18.11
CA GLY A 83 5.99 6.99 16.90
C GLY A 83 6.64 8.34 17.20
N ASP A 84 7.54 8.74 16.32
CA ASP A 84 8.05 10.11 16.24
C ASP A 84 7.01 10.97 15.50
N LEU A 85 6.13 11.61 16.25
CA LEU A 85 5.01 12.39 15.73
C LEU A 85 5.44 13.75 15.15
N GLU A 86 6.68 14.16 15.35
CA GLU A 86 7.24 15.37 14.75
C GLU A 86 7.60 15.15 13.28
N HIS A 87 8.18 13.99 12.97
CA HIS A 87 8.65 13.66 11.62
C HIS A 87 7.73 12.73 10.84
N TYR A 88 6.94 11.89 11.51
CA TYR A 88 6.14 10.86 10.85
C TYR A 88 4.69 10.85 11.31
N THR A 89 3.81 10.43 10.43
CA THR A 89 2.40 10.17 10.76
C THR A 89 1.91 8.88 10.12
N LEU A 90 0.94 8.21 10.78
CA LEU A 90 0.18 7.14 10.14
C LEU A 90 -1.10 7.72 9.51
N CYS A 91 -1.17 7.64 8.20
CA CYS A 91 -2.36 7.96 7.44
C CYS A 91 -3.18 6.68 7.19
N ARG A 92 -4.41 6.67 7.69
CA ARG A 92 -5.42 5.62 7.46
C ARG A 92 -6.79 6.28 7.36
N THR A 93 -7.67 5.76 6.52
CA THR A 93 -9.04 6.25 6.48
C THR A 93 -9.74 5.98 7.81
N THR A 94 -10.31 7.03 8.41
CA THR A 94 -11.07 7.00 9.66
C THR A 94 -12.48 7.53 9.44
N LYS A 95 -13.25 7.59 10.53
CA LYS A 95 -14.57 8.22 10.49
C LYS A 95 -14.50 9.74 10.24
N GLU A 96 -13.46 10.35 10.77
CA GLU A 96 -13.24 11.81 10.74
C GLU A 96 -12.61 12.25 9.41
N LYS A 97 -11.75 11.41 8.84
CA LYS A 97 -11.01 11.75 7.63
C LYS A 97 -10.89 10.53 6.70
N ASN A 98 -11.38 10.68 5.49
CA ASN A 98 -11.13 9.72 4.42
C ASN A 98 -9.88 10.15 3.64
N ILE A 99 -8.91 9.23 3.51
CA ILE A 99 -7.70 9.45 2.71
C ILE A 99 -7.79 8.84 1.31
N HIS A 100 -8.94 8.27 0.96
CA HIS A 100 -9.20 7.64 -0.35
C HIS A 100 -8.24 6.50 -0.70
N GLN A 101 -7.75 5.79 0.31
CA GLN A 101 -6.86 4.63 0.17
C GLN A 101 -7.30 3.51 1.11
N THR A 102 -7.07 2.26 0.69
CA THR A 102 -7.47 1.06 1.44
C THR A 102 -6.42 0.58 2.42
N ASP A 103 -5.19 0.96 2.22
CA ASP A 103 -4.01 0.70 3.04
C ASP A 103 -3.79 1.78 4.11
N MET A 104 -2.82 1.55 4.94
CA MET A 104 -2.26 2.53 5.86
C MET A 104 -0.89 2.94 5.36
N GLN A 105 -0.55 4.22 5.50
CA GLN A 105 0.73 4.77 5.06
C GLN A 105 1.49 5.34 6.24
N LEU A 106 2.76 4.97 6.38
CA LEU A 106 3.71 5.70 7.23
C LEU A 106 4.34 6.81 6.38
N VAL A 107 3.96 8.04 6.66
CA VAL A 107 4.30 9.23 5.86
C VAL A 107 5.33 10.07 6.57
N ASP A 108 6.38 10.49 5.86
CA ASP A 108 7.35 11.50 6.31
C ASP A 108 6.76 12.91 6.11
N LEU A 109 6.53 13.60 7.23
CA LEU A 109 5.93 14.94 7.27
C LEU A 109 6.87 16.05 6.77
N THR A 110 8.16 15.76 6.65
CA THR A 110 9.19 16.73 6.23
C THR A 110 9.39 16.76 4.71
N THR A 111 8.69 15.91 3.98
CA THR A 111 8.78 15.72 2.54
C THR A 111 7.50 16.09 1.81
N THR A 112 7.59 16.17 0.49
CA THR A 112 6.48 16.38 -0.43
C THR A 112 6.55 15.35 -1.57
N PHE A 113 5.44 14.66 -1.83
CA PHE A 113 5.26 13.72 -2.94
C PHE A 113 3.78 13.72 -3.36
N ILE A 114 3.44 14.55 -4.35
CA ILE A 114 2.05 14.81 -4.76
C ILE A 114 1.74 14.05 -6.03
N ASN A 115 0.84 13.09 -5.92
CA ASN A 115 0.34 12.30 -7.05
C ASN A 115 -0.84 13.00 -7.75
N ARG A 116 -0.90 12.88 -9.08
CA ARG A 116 -1.96 13.50 -9.91
C ARG A 116 -3.36 13.10 -9.47
N HIS A 117 -3.56 11.83 -9.11
CA HIS A 117 -4.89 11.34 -8.73
C HIS A 117 -5.39 11.91 -7.39
N SER A 118 -4.51 12.48 -6.56
CA SER A 118 -4.84 13.02 -5.24
C SER A 118 -4.66 14.55 -5.11
N VAL A 119 -4.33 15.25 -6.21
CA VAL A 119 -4.10 16.72 -6.17
C VAL A 119 -5.30 17.54 -5.66
N GLY A 120 -6.51 17.00 -5.74
CA GLY A 120 -7.73 17.65 -5.24
C GLY A 120 -8.06 17.33 -3.77
N GLU A 121 -7.27 16.49 -3.12
CA GLU A 121 -7.59 15.92 -1.81
C GLU A 121 -6.72 16.53 -0.71
N ASP A 122 -7.34 16.85 0.42
CA ASP A 122 -6.65 17.35 1.61
C ASP A 122 -6.18 16.19 2.48
N ILE A 123 -5.19 15.46 2.00
CA ILE A 123 -4.57 14.30 2.65
C ILE A 123 -3.09 14.55 2.91
N CYS A 124 -2.37 13.57 3.46
CA CYS A 124 -0.92 13.63 3.54
C CYS A 124 -0.32 13.39 2.14
N HIS A 125 0.65 14.22 1.75
CA HIS A 125 1.34 14.17 0.47
C HIS A 125 2.87 14.09 0.66
N GLY A 126 3.33 13.44 1.73
CA GLY A 126 4.75 13.14 1.93
C GLY A 126 5.15 11.81 1.30
N VAL A 127 6.45 11.54 1.23
CA VAL A 127 6.97 10.20 0.89
C VAL A 127 6.51 9.21 1.95
N SER A 128 6.12 8.01 1.52
CA SER A 128 5.51 7.01 2.42
C SER A 128 6.05 5.60 2.21
N VAL A 129 5.81 4.76 3.21
CA VAL A 129 5.80 3.30 3.12
C VAL A 129 4.36 2.84 3.21
N ASP A 130 3.93 2.04 2.25
CA ASP A 130 2.56 1.55 2.16
C ASP A 130 2.42 0.23 2.92
N ILE A 131 1.46 0.19 3.85
CA ILE A 131 1.27 -0.91 4.80
C ILE A 131 -0.10 -1.53 4.56
N MET A 132 -0.10 -2.79 4.11
CA MET A 132 -1.30 -3.51 3.73
C MET A 132 -1.59 -4.66 4.69
N PRO A 133 -2.84 -4.86 5.12
CA PRO A 133 -3.21 -5.99 5.95
C PRO A 133 -3.27 -7.28 5.14
N PHE A 134 -2.82 -8.37 5.75
CA PHE A 134 -2.98 -9.73 5.25
C PHE A 134 -3.98 -10.48 6.13
N GLU A 135 -4.98 -11.11 5.53
CA GLU A 135 -6.15 -11.64 6.21
C GLU A 135 -6.16 -13.17 6.26
N GLY A 136 -6.74 -13.72 7.31
CA GLY A 136 -7.18 -15.11 7.29
C GLY A 136 -8.25 -15.32 6.18
N CYS A 137 -8.20 -16.47 5.49
CA CYS A 137 -9.14 -16.81 4.44
C CYS A 137 -9.97 -18.03 4.86
N PRO A 138 -11.32 -17.97 4.79
CA PRO A 138 -12.15 -19.13 5.16
C PRO A 138 -12.01 -20.27 4.14
N GLU A 139 -12.04 -21.51 4.65
CA GLU A 139 -12.00 -22.71 3.81
C GLU A 139 -13.30 -22.92 3.01
N ASN A 140 -14.44 -22.55 3.60
CA ASN A 140 -15.74 -22.68 2.96
C ASN A 140 -15.85 -21.75 1.73
N PRO A 141 -16.16 -22.26 0.51
CA PRO A 141 -16.22 -21.46 -0.71
C PRO A 141 -17.24 -20.31 -0.67
N ILE A 142 -18.39 -20.52 -0.02
CA ILE A 142 -19.44 -19.48 0.11
C ILE A 142 -18.93 -18.37 1.01
N ALA A 143 -18.33 -18.72 2.16
CA ALA A 143 -17.74 -17.74 3.07
C ALA A 143 -16.59 -16.96 2.40
N ARG A 144 -15.78 -17.63 1.56
CA ARG A 144 -14.72 -16.99 0.76
C ARG A 144 -15.33 -16.02 -0.27
N GLY A 145 -16.37 -16.41 -0.98
CA GLY A 145 -17.10 -15.51 -1.88
C GLY A 145 -17.67 -14.28 -1.15
N MET A 146 -18.20 -14.47 0.06
CA MET A 146 -18.67 -13.37 0.90
C MET A 146 -17.53 -12.46 1.37
N GLN A 147 -16.34 -13.00 1.68
CA GLN A 147 -15.17 -12.18 2.02
C GLN A 147 -14.76 -11.32 0.82
N ILE A 148 -14.71 -11.88 -0.40
CA ILE A 148 -14.43 -11.15 -1.65
C ILE A 148 -15.46 -10.03 -1.87
N TYR A 149 -16.75 -10.34 -1.74
CA TYR A 149 -17.82 -9.34 -1.83
C TYR A 149 -17.61 -8.17 -0.85
N HIS A 150 -17.25 -8.49 0.39
CA HIS A 150 -16.98 -7.46 1.40
C HIS A 150 -15.73 -6.64 1.08
N SER A 151 -14.66 -7.25 0.55
CA SER A 151 -13.45 -6.55 0.09
C SER A 151 -13.78 -5.55 -1.02
N ILE A 152 -14.57 -5.96 -2.01
CA ILE A 152 -14.96 -5.08 -3.13
C ILE A 152 -15.77 -3.88 -2.63
N LEU A 153 -16.77 -4.09 -1.78
CA LEU A 153 -17.57 -2.98 -1.24
C LEU A 153 -16.77 -2.08 -0.32
N TYR A 154 -15.87 -2.65 0.50
CA TYR A 154 -14.94 -1.87 1.28
C TYR A 154 -14.11 -0.94 0.37
N SER A 155 -13.47 -1.49 -0.65
CA SER A 155 -12.62 -0.71 -1.56
C SER A 155 -13.40 0.39 -2.28
N ILE A 156 -14.59 0.11 -2.83
CA ILE A 156 -15.43 1.10 -3.54
C ILE A 156 -15.78 2.28 -2.61
N PHE A 157 -16.29 1.98 -1.41
CA PHE A 157 -16.78 3.02 -0.50
C PHE A 157 -15.69 3.69 0.32
N ASN A 158 -14.50 3.12 0.43
CA ASN A 158 -13.34 3.75 1.04
C ASN A 158 -12.60 4.63 0.03
N VAL A 159 -12.17 4.07 -1.11
CA VAL A 159 -11.39 4.80 -2.14
C VAL A 159 -12.21 5.92 -2.79
N GLN A 160 -13.48 5.69 -3.06
CA GLN A 160 -14.43 6.67 -3.62
C GLN A 160 -13.96 7.33 -4.93
N ARG A 161 -13.01 6.73 -5.63
CA ARG A 161 -12.55 7.11 -6.96
C ARG A 161 -13.06 6.11 -8.00
N LEU A 162 -13.23 6.57 -9.23
CA LEU A 162 -13.58 5.70 -10.34
C LEU A 162 -12.32 4.99 -10.84
N PRO A 163 -12.35 3.67 -11.08
CA PRO A 163 -11.21 2.96 -11.61
C PRO A 163 -10.85 3.46 -13.01
N ASP A 164 -9.57 3.80 -13.21
CA ASP A 164 -9.12 4.39 -14.48
C ASP A 164 -8.63 3.34 -15.50
N HIS A 165 -8.14 2.17 -15.04
CA HIS A 165 -7.50 1.16 -15.89
C HIS A 165 -8.22 -0.18 -15.96
N GLN A 166 -9.42 -0.32 -15.38
CA GLN A 166 -10.12 -1.61 -15.23
C GLN A 166 -11.33 -1.79 -16.15
N GLY A 167 -11.43 -0.98 -17.22
CA GLY A 167 -12.50 -1.08 -18.23
C GLY A 167 -13.76 -0.26 -17.91
N GLY A 168 -14.47 0.15 -18.97
CA GLY A 168 -15.61 1.06 -18.88
C GLY A 168 -16.80 0.53 -18.08
N LEU A 169 -17.04 -0.80 -18.10
CA LEU A 169 -18.16 -1.42 -17.39
C LEU A 169 -18.00 -1.33 -15.86
N LEU A 170 -16.80 -1.62 -15.33
CA LEU A 170 -16.53 -1.51 -13.89
C LEU A 170 -16.57 -0.05 -13.44
N ARG A 171 -16.03 0.86 -14.23
CA ARG A 171 -16.11 2.31 -14.00
C ARG A 171 -17.56 2.79 -13.95
N PHE A 172 -18.41 2.35 -14.88
CA PHE A 172 -19.83 2.68 -14.90
C PHE A 172 -20.58 2.13 -13.69
N ALA A 173 -20.38 0.85 -13.35
CA ALA A 173 -21.00 0.22 -12.17
C ALA A 173 -20.59 0.93 -10.87
N THR A 174 -19.30 1.24 -10.71
CA THR A 174 -18.78 1.99 -9.54
C THR A 174 -19.39 3.39 -9.46
N SER A 175 -19.55 4.08 -10.61
CA SER A 175 -20.20 5.38 -10.67
C SER A 175 -21.65 5.35 -10.19
N ILE A 176 -22.43 4.35 -10.61
CA ILE A 176 -23.82 4.17 -10.14
C ILE A 176 -23.85 3.99 -8.63
N VAL A 177 -23.02 3.09 -8.10
CA VAL A 177 -22.98 2.77 -6.66
C VAL A 177 -22.59 4.01 -5.83
N LEU A 178 -21.56 4.75 -6.23
CA LEU A 178 -21.12 5.96 -5.54
C LEU A 178 -22.14 7.10 -5.65
N ASN A 179 -22.83 7.24 -6.78
CA ASN A 179 -23.87 8.26 -6.96
C ASN A 179 -25.14 7.94 -6.17
N ALA A 180 -25.44 6.68 -5.90
CA ALA A 180 -26.58 6.27 -5.07
C ALA A 180 -26.39 6.60 -3.60
N VAL A 181 -25.13 6.69 -3.13
CA VAL A 181 -24.80 6.99 -1.72
C VAL A 181 -23.83 8.17 -1.67
N LYS A 182 -24.35 9.40 -1.67
CA LYS A 182 -23.53 10.64 -1.64
C LYS A 182 -23.11 11.07 -0.24
N ASP A 183 -23.88 10.71 0.79
CA ASP A 183 -23.64 11.09 2.17
C ASP A 183 -22.37 10.42 2.72
N PRO A 184 -21.34 11.21 3.16
CA PRO A 184 -20.09 10.67 3.71
C PRO A 184 -20.29 9.78 4.93
N ALA A 185 -21.25 10.11 5.83
CA ALA A 185 -21.53 9.32 7.01
C ALA A 185 -22.13 7.95 6.67
N LYS A 186 -22.96 7.88 5.61
CA LYS A 186 -23.48 6.61 5.08
C LYS A 186 -22.37 5.80 4.43
N ARG A 187 -21.49 6.43 3.63
CA ARG A 187 -20.31 5.77 3.04
C ARG A 187 -19.43 5.19 4.13
N TYR A 188 -19.13 5.94 5.18
CA TYR A 188 -18.38 5.45 6.33
C TYR A 188 -19.02 4.22 6.96
N LYS A 189 -20.32 4.23 7.24
CA LYS A 189 -21.05 3.08 7.81
C LYS A 189 -20.97 1.85 6.91
N ILE A 190 -20.99 2.04 5.60
CA ILE A 190 -20.88 0.94 4.64
C ILE A 190 -19.47 0.37 4.68
N TRP A 191 -18.43 1.17 4.39
CA TRP A 191 -17.09 0.64 4.28
C TRP A 191 -16.58 0.06 5.61
N SER A 192 -16.81 0.71 6.74
CA SER A 192 -16.37 0.20 8.05
C SER A 192 -17.08 -1.12 8.45
N ARG A 193 -18.35 -1.30 8.07
CA ARG A 193 -19.05 -2.58 8.24
C ARG A 193 -18.44 -3.67 7.37
N HIS A 194 -18.08 -3.34 6.12
CA HIS A 194 -17.52 -4.29 5.18
C HIS A 194 -16.08 -4.64 5.54
N GLU A 195 -15.28 -3.69 6.01
CA GLU A 195 -13.96 -3.95 6.56
C GLU A 195 -14.00 -4.96 7.71
N LYS A 196 -14.85 -4.74 8.72
CA LYS A 196 -15.02 -5.67 9.85
C LYS A 196 -15.44 -7.07 9.41
N LYS A 197 -16.25 -7.20 8.35
CA LYS A 197 -16.70 -8.50 7.85
C LYS A 197 -15.63 -9.20 7.00
N MET A 198 -14.85 -8.47 6.25
CA MET A 198 -13.73 -8.97 5.46
C MET A 198 -12.60 -9.45 6.37
N ALA A 199 -12.28 -8.69 7.42
CA ALA A 199 -11.19 -8.92 8.36
C ALA A 199 -11.56 -9.87 9.53
N LYS A 200 -12.77 -10.46 9.55
CA LYS A 200 -13.23 -11.28 10.70
C LYS A 200 -12.52 -12.63 10.86
N TYR A 201 -11.81 -13.07 9.82
CA TYR A 201 -11.11 -14.36 9.85
C TYR A 201 -9.70 -14.12 10.37
N ASP A 202 -9.43 -14.69 11.54
CA ASP A 202 -8.15 -14.53 12.21
C ASP A 202 -7.02 -15.14 11.40
N PHE A 203 -5.94 -14.37 11.24
CA PHE A 203 -4.76 -14.76 10.47
C PHE A 203 -4.06 -15.98 11.08
N ASP A 204 -3.91 -16.01 12.41
CA ASP A 204 -3.08 -17.00 13.08
C ASP A 204 -3.73 -18.39 13.15
N SER A 205 -5.05 -18.44 13.21
CA SER A 205 -5.82 -19.72 13.23
C SER A 205 -6.23 -20.22 11.85
N ALA A 206 -6.15 -19.37 10.80
CA ALA A 206 -6.54 -19.74 9.45
C ALA A 206 -5.54 -20.72 8.82
N LYS A 207 -6.03 -21.72 8.05
CA LYS A 207 -5.17 -22.58 7.22
C LYS A 207 -4.63 -21.88 5.99
N THR A 208 -5.41 -20.94 5.46
CA THR A 208 -5.02 -20.13 4.31
C THR A 208 -5.20 -18.66 4.61
N VAL A 209 -4.37 -17.83 3.98
CA VAL A 209 -4.34 -16.37 4.13
C VAL A 209 -4.32 -15.72 2.75
N LYS A 210 -4.71 -14.45 2.66
CA LYS A 210 -4.69 -13.70 1.40
C LYS A 210 -4.69 -12.19 1.59
N GLU A 211 -4.34 -11.50 0.54
CA GLU A 211 -4.58 -10.08 0.37
C GLU A 211 -6.07 -9.82 0.10
N THR A 212 -6.60 -8.76 0.66
CA THR A 212 -8.01 -8.40 0.49
C THR A 212 -8.22 -7.03 -0.14
N ILE A 213 -7.17 -6.21 -0.24
CA ILE A 213 -7.29 -4.81 -0.66
C ILE A 213 -6.32 -4.38 -1.77
N THR A 214 -5.30 -5.17 -2.10
CA THR A 214 -4.21 -4.77 -2.99
C THR A 214 -4.59 -4.88 -4.46
N SER A 215 -4.74 -6.08 -4.98
CA SER A 215 -5.08 -6.29 -6.38
C SER A 215 -6.31 -7.17 -6.55
N PHE A 216 -7.07 -6.91 -7.62
CA PHE A 216 -8.21 -7.75 -7.96
C PHE A 216 -7.79 -9.22 -8.18
N ARG A 217 -6.59 -9.45 -8.71
CA ARG A 217 -6.06 -10.80 -8.91
C ARG A 217 -5.77 -11.51 -7.59
N ALA A 218 -5.07 -10.84 -6.66
CA ALA A 218 -4.71 -11.40 -5.37
C ALA A 218 -5.93 -11.76 -4.52
N LEU A 219 -7.03 -11.00 -4.67
CA LEU A 219 -8.28 -11.22 -3.97
C LEU A 219 -8.86 -12.64 -4.18
N PHE A 220 -8.55 -13.31 -5.29
CA PHE A 220 -9.06 -14.66 -5.60
C PHE A 220 -8.10 -15.78 -5.23
N TYR A 221 -6.86 -15.48 -4.82
CA TYR A 221 -5.83 -16.48 -4.59
C TYR A 221 -5.39 -16.57 -3.13
N PRO A 222 -6.04 -17.44 -2.32
CA PRO A 222 -5.51 -17.73 -0.99
C PRO A 222 -4.25 -18.59 -1.07
N HIS A 223 -3.38 -18.39 -0.10
CA HIS A 223 -2.11 -19.10 0.06
C HIS A 223 -2.09 -19.87 1.37
N PRO A 224 -1.37 -20.99 1.50
CA PRO A 224 -1.16 -21.65 2.78
C PRO A 224 -0.56 -20.67 3.79
N ARG A 225 -1.11 -20.60 5.01
CA ARG A 225 -0.54 -19.72 6.04
C ARG A 225 0.92 -20.07 6.36
N SER A 226 1.28 -21.36 6.33
CA SER A 226 2.67 -21.80 6.52
C SER A 226 3.66 -21.24 5.50
N SER A 227 3.18 -20.83 4.33
CA SER A 227 4.02 -20.14 3.33
C SER A 227 4.43 -18.74 3.77
N PHE A 228 3.79 -18.19 4.81
CA PHE A 228 4.08 -16.87 5.40
C PHE A 228 4.86 -16.96 6.72
N GLU A 229 5.57 -18.04 6.96
CA GLU A 229 6.69 -18.04 7.90
C GLU A 229 7.77 -17.12 7.36
N THR A 230 8.54 -16.52 8.28
CA THR A 230 9.48 -15.45 7.93
C THR A 230 10.88 -16.00 7.67
N MET A 231 11.50 -15.54 6.58
CA MET A 231 12.94 -15.59 6.36
C MET A 231 13.45 -14.19 6.01
N GLU A 232 14.75 -13.93 6.20
CA GLU A 232 15.36 -12.64 5.89
C GLU A 232 16.24 -12.75 4.66
N VAL A 233 16.22 -11.69 3.83
CA VAL A 233 17.05 -11.57 2.63
C VAL A 233 17.65 -10.18 2.51
N PRO A 234 18.78 -9.99 1.79
CA PRO A 234 19.34 -8.67 1.52
C PRO A 234 18.39 -7.77 0.72
N PHE A 235 18.34 -6.50 1.10
CA PHE A 235 17.67 -5.43 0.37
C PHE A 235 18.44 -4.13 0.59
N GLU A 236 19.11 -3.60 -0.44
CA GLU A 236 20.08 -2.49 -0.34
C GLU A 236 21.12 -2.78 0.76
N ASP A 237 21.17 -1.96 1.80
CA ASP A 237 22.11 -2.09 2.94
C ASP A 237 21.51 -2.74 4.19
N ILE A 238 20.32 -3.33 4.09
CA ILE A 238 19.60 -3.97 5.22
C ILE A 238 19.16 -5.40 4.90
N LEU A 239 18.68 -6.11 5.92
CA LEU A 239 17.92 -7.34 5.77
C LEU A 239 16.43 -7.04 5.89
N VAL A 240 15.61 -7.69 5.04
CA VAL A 240 14.16 -7.55 5.05
C VAL A 240 13.48 -8.90 5.24
N PRO A 241 12.41 -8.97 6.02
CA PRO A 241 11.61 -10.19 6.17
C PRO A 241 10.76 -10.42 4.92
N ILE A 242 10.78 -11.67 4.44
CA ILE A 242 9.96 -12.16 3.33
C ILE A 242 9.25 -13.45 3.73
N PRO A 243 8.12 -13.82 3.10
CA PRO A 243 7.50 -15.14 3.31
C PRO A 243 8.36 -16.26 2.70
N VAL A 244 8.54 -17.39 3.41
CA VAL A 244 9.29 -18.55 2.89
C VAL A 244 8.70 -19.08 1.57
N GLY A 245 7.41 -18.93 1.35
CA GLY A 245 6.71 -19.30 0.12
C GLY A 245 6.69 -18.22 -0.96
N TYR A 246 7.59 -17.25 -0.92
CA TYR A 246 7.62 -16.09 -1.82
C TYR A 246 7.55 -16.43 -3.30
N ASP A 247 8.25 -17.47 -3.76
CA ASP A 247 8.28 -17.81 -5.19
C ASP A 247 6.91 -18.25 -5.70
N ALA A 248 6.23 -19.13 -4.97
CA ALA A 248 4.89 -19.59 -5.31
C ALA A 248 3.88 -18.41 -5.26
N TYR A 249 4.00 -17.52 -4.27
CA TYR A 249 3.21 -16.32 -4.15
C TYR A 249 3.44 -15.37 -5.34
N LEU A 250 4.68 -15.00 -5.62
CA LEU A 250 5.02 -14.07 -6.71
C LEU A 250 4.62 -14.62 -8.09
N ARG A 251 4.90 -15.89 -8.37
CA ARG A 251 4.47 -16.52 -9.64
C ARG A 251 2.96 -16.52 -9.79
N ARG A 252 2.23 -16.71 -8.70
CA ARG A 252 0.76 -16.71 -8.75
C ARG A 252 0.18 -15.34 -9.06
N ILE A 253 0.74 -14.28 -8.49
CA ILE A 253 0.23 -12.92 -8.63
C ILE A 253 0.81 -12.21 -9.85
N PHE A 254 2.11 -12.32 -10.07
CA PHE A 254 2.84 -11.54 -11.09
C PHE A 254 3.29 -12.37 -12.31
N GLY A 255 3.18 -13.71 -12.27
CA GLY A 255 3.66 -14.59 -13.34
C GLY A 255 5.17 -14.82 -13.23
N ASP A 256 5.89 -14.77 -14.35
CA ASP A 256 7.35 -14.89 -14.34
C ASP A 256 8.01 -13.58 -13.92
N TYR A 257 7.97 -13.30 -12.61
CA TYR A 257 8.49 -12.07 -12.02
C TYR A 257 10.01 -11.90 -12.15
N MET A 258 10.75 -12.99 -12.44
CA MET A 258 12.20 -12.93 -12.67
C MET A 258 12.53 -12.38 -14.06
N GLN A 259 11.61 -12.49 -15.02
CA GLN A 259 11.77 -11.87 -16.33
C GLN A 259 11.57 -10.36 -16.23
N LEU A 260 12.54 -9.61 -16.77
CA LEU A 260 12.40 -8.15 -16.86
C LEU A 260 11.28 -7.79 -17.84
N PRO A 261 10.41 -6.80 -17.51
CA PRO A 261 9.45 -6.31 -18.48
C PRO A 261 10.16 -5.64 -19.68
N PRO A 262 9.47 -5.47 -20.82
CA PRO A 262 9.95 -4.63 -21.91
C PRO A 262 10.40 -3.25 -21.41
N GLU A 263 11.34 -2.63 -22.11
CA GLU A 263 11.98 -1.38 -21.65
C GLU A 263 10.96 -0.24 -21.48
N GLU A 264 9.96 -0.18 -22.35
CA GLU A 264 8.87 0.79 -22.29
C GLU A 264 8.02 0.66 -21.02
N GLY A 265 7.98 -0.55 -20.42
CA GLY A 265 7.30 -0.85 -19.16
C GLY A 265 8.13 -0.58 -17.90
N ARG A 266 9.41 -0.18 -18.06
CA ARG A 266 10.33 0.10 -16.95
C ARG A 266 10.23 1.56 -16.54
N VAL A 267 9.09 1.94 -15.97
CA VAL A 267 8.77 3.30 -15.55
C VAL A 267 8.20 3.27 -14.13
N ALA A 268 8.42 4.37 -13.39
CA ALA A 268 7.75 4.61 -12.11
C ALA A 268 6.23 4.54 -12.31
N LYS A 269 5.53 4.00 -11.33
CA LYS A 269 4.07 3.81 -11.44
C LYS A 269 3.26 5.00 -10.96
N HIS A 270 3.85 5.85 -10.14
CA HIS A 270 3.19 7.05 -9.67
C HIS A 270 3.30 8.19 -10.71
N ASP A 271 2.16 8.81 -11.04
CA ASP A 271 2.10 10.02 -11.86
C ASP A 271 2.28 11.24 -10.95
N VAL A 272 3.56 11.60 -10.72
CA VAL A 272 3.96 12.65 -9.77
C VAL A 272 3.80 14.01 -10.41
N VAL A 273 3.08 14.90 -9.74
CA VAL A 273 2.89 16.31 -10.14
C VAL A 273 3.99 17.19 -9.56
N TYR A 274 4.36 16.94 -8.32
CA TYR A 274 5.42 17.67 -7.62
C TYR A 274 6.03 16.81 -6.51
N ALA A 275 7.35 16.85 -6.38
CA ALA A 275 8.08 16.22 -5.29
C ALA A 275 9.19 17.15 -4.76
N ASN A 276 9.41 17.12 -3.45
CA ASN A 276 10.53 17.76 -2.75
C ASN A 276 10.84 16.93 -1.50
N LEU A 277 12.08 16.46 -1.37
CA LEU A 277 12.45 15.55 -0.27
C LEU A 277 12.93 16.30 1.00
N ASN A 278 12.98 17.63 0.96
CA ASN A 278 13.49 18.48 2.04
C ASN A 278 12.47 19.50 2.55
N GLU A 279 11.25 19.49 2.01
CA GLU A 279 10.23 20.48 2.36
C GLU A 279 8.88 19.79 2.59
N PRO A 280 8.19 20.13 3.71
CA PRO A 280 6.93 19.53 4.09
C PRO A 280 5.81 19.88 3.10
N PHE A 281 5.00 18.88 2.74
CA PHE A 281 3.89 19.05 1.81
C PHE A 281 2.86 20.11 2.23
N ALA A 282 2.74 20.36 3.53
CA ALA A 282 1.76 21.29 4.07
C ALA A 282 1.88 22.71 3.50
N GLN A 283 3.09 23.16 3.17
CA GLN A 283 3.34 24.48 2.58
C GLN A 283 2.86 24.61 1.13
N TYR A 284 2.63 23.48 0.45
CA TYR A 284 2.21 23.45 -0.95
C TYR A 284 0.68 23.36 -1.14
N LYS A 285 -0.09 23.38 -0.03
CA LYS A 285 -1.54 23.41 -0.10
C LYS A 285 -2.04 24.73 -0.74
N GLY A 286 -2.89 24.60 -1.75
CA GLY A 286 -3.35 25.73 -2.55
C GLY A 286 -2.37 26.16 -3.66
N ILE A 287 -1.18 25.53 -3.75
CA ILE A 287 -0.15 25.77 -4.77
C ILE A 287 -0.06 24.57 -5.71
N HIS A 288 0.25 23.38 -5.18
CA HIS A 288 0.40 22.16 -5.97
C HIS A 288 -0.72 21.14 -5.72
N TYR A 289 -1.44 21.24 -4.60
CA TYR A 289 -2.64 20.45 -4.33
C TYR A 289 -3.72 21.30 -3.66
N CYS A 290 -4.98 20.87 -3.73
CA CYS A 290 -6.15 21.63 -3.28
C CYS A 290 -6.20 23.06 -3.86
N VAL A 291 -5.73 23.24 -5.08
CA VAL A 291 -5.76 24.54 -5.77
C VAL A 291 -7.21 24.91 -6.08
N LYS A 292 -7.67 26.05 -5.61
CA LYS A 292 -8.99 26.59 -5.97
C LYS A 292 -8.98 26.96 -7.46
N LYS A 293 -9.89 26.35 -8.21
CA LYS A 293 -10.14 26.70 -9.61
C LYS A 293 -10.90 28.01 -9.71
#